data_dc70cf4c46bb7a3e7ec4610e7baa765b
#
_entry.id   dc70cf4c46bb7a3e7ec4610e7baa765b
#
_cell.length_a   1.000
_cell.length_b   1.000
_cell.length_c   1.000
_cell.angle_alpha   90.00
_cell.angle_beta   90.00
_cell.angle_gamma   90.00
#
_symmetry.space_group_name_H-M   'P 1'
#
loop_
_entity.id
_entity.type
_entity.pdbx_description
1 polymer ?
#
loop_
_entity_poly.entity_id
_entity_poly.type
_entity_poly.pdbx_seq_one_letter_code
_entity_poly.pdbx_strand_id
1 'polypeptide(L)'
;MILEFIRELAEYEHMSDEVVATEELLHDWLFEKRAAEVLFAVEDGKEVGFALFFGNFSTFLGRGGIYLEDLFVKKEHRGRGYGRALLRALARLALERGCGRLEWACLDWNRPSIDFYLSLGAAPQSDWTTYRLTGPTLEAMAK
;
A
#
# COMPACT_ATOMS: atom_id res chain seq x y z
N MET A 1 -5.11 -6.53 14.35
CA MET A 1 -5.89 -6.36 13.10
C MET A 1 -5.00 -5.98 11.91
N ILE A 2 -4.35 -4.81 11.95
CA ILE A 2 -3.47 -4.38 10.85
C ILE A 2 -2.30 -5.35 10.64
N LEU A 3 -1.64 -5.77 11.72
CA LEU A 3 -0.53 -6.71 11.64
C LEU A 3 -0.95 -8.05 11.02
N GLU A 4 -2.15 -8.50 11.31
CA GLU A 4 -2.74 -9.70 10.73
C GLU A 4 -2.83 -9.60 9.20
N PHE A 5 -3.35 -8.48 8.70
CA PHE A 5 -3.42 -8.22 7.26
C PHE A 5 -2.03 -8.16 6.62
N ILE A 6 -1.07 -7.53 7.28
CA ILE A 6 0.31 -7.45 6.79
C ILE A 6 0.91 -8.84 6.64
N ARG A 7 0.69 -9.71 7.63
CA ARG A 7 1.20 -11.10 7.59
C ARG A 7 0.55 -11.92 6.49
N GLU A 8 -0.76 -11.77 6.30
CA GLU A 8 -1.47 -12.48 5.23
C GLU A 8 -1.00 -12.01 3.85
N LEU A 9 -0.78 -10.72 3.68
CA LEU A 9 -0.24 -10.17 2.44
C LEU A 9 1.17 -10.69 2.17
N ALA A 10 2.03 -10.70 3.18
CA ALA A 10 3.40 -11.20 3.05
C ALA A 10 3.42 -12.69 2.66
N GLU A 11 2.51 -13.48 3.20
CA GLU A 11 2.35 -14.88 2.81
C GLU A 11 1.96 -15.00 1.34
N TYR A 12 1.00 -14.20 0.88
CA TYR A 12 0.61 -14.16 -0.52
C TYR A 12 1.78 -13.80 -1.44
N GLU A 13 2.64 -12.87 -1.00
CA GLU A 13 3.80 -12.41 -1.75
C GLU A 13 5.05 -13.27 -1.57
N HIS A 14 4.95 -14.38 -0.82
CA HIS A 14 6.06 -15.28 -0.51
C HIS A 14 7.21 -14.59 0.23
N MET A 15 6.87 -13.65 1.11
CA MET A 15 7.81 -12.82 1.86
C MET A 15 7.56 -12.83 3.38
N SER A 16 6.95 -13.88 3.90
CA SER A 16 6.59 -13.95 5.33
C SER A 16 7.77 -13.73 6.26
N ASP A 17 8.96 -14.18 5.88
CA ASP A 17 10.16 -14.05 6.70
C ASP A 17 10.69 -12.61 6.79
N GLU A 18 10.20 -11.71 5.94
CA GLU A 18 10.63 -10.31 5.94
C GLU A 18 9.81 -9.43 6.89
N VAL A 19 8.73 -9.95 7.46
CA VAL A 19 7.89 -9.17 8.36
C VAL A 19 8.51 -9.13 9.76
N VAL A 20 9.01 -7.99 10.14
CA VAL A 20 9.57 -7.73 11.48
C VAL A 20 8.72 -6.74 12.29
N ALA A 21 7.61 -6.27 11.72
CA ALA A 21 6.70 -5.35 12.37
C ALA A 21 6.06 -6.00 13.61
N THR A 22 5.84 -5.18 14.64
CA THR A 22 5.13 -5.57 15.85
C THR A 22 3.94 -4.64 16.06
N GLU A 23 3.02 -5.03 16.94
CA GLU A 23 1.88 -4.17 17.27
C GLU A 23 2.35 -2.84 17.86
N GLU A 24 3.40 -2.86 18.69
CA GLU A 24 3.95 -1.66 19.30
C GLU A 24 4.54 -0.70 18.25
N LEU A 25 5.30 -1.23 17.30
CA LEU A 25 5.84 -0.42 16.21
C LEU A 25 4.74 0.18 15.36
N LEU A 26 3.72 -0.60 15.01
CA LEU A 26 2.60 -0.11 14.21
C LEU A 26 1.82 0.95 14.95
N HIS A 27 1.58 0.77 16.26
CA HIS A 27 0.89 1.77 17.07
C HIS A 27 1.66 3.10 17.08
N ASP A 28 2.98 3.04 17.30
CA ASP A 28 3.81 4.24 17.32
C ASP A 28 3.79 4.98 15.99
N TRP A 29 4.01 4.27 14.88
CA TRP A 29 4.11 4.90 13.57
C TRP A 29 2.76 5.33 12.99
N LEU A 30 1.69 4.58 13.22
CA LEU A 30 0.38 4.89 12.66
C LEU A 30 -0.41 5.88 13.52
N PHE A 31 -0.39 5.72 14.85
CA PHE A 31 -1.25 6.50 15.73
C PHE A 31 -0.55 7.62 16.46
N GLU A 32 0.74 7.46 16.82
CA GLU A 32 1.51 8.52 17.46
C GLU A 32 2.15 9.44 16.42
N LYS A 33 2.93 8.89 15.51
CA LYS A 33 3.64 9.65 14.47
C LYS A 33 2.78 9.97 13.25
N ARG A 34 1.71 9.23 13.07
CA ARG A 34 0.78 9.39 11.94
C ARG A 34 1.47 9.37 10.58
N ALA A 35 2.42 8.45 10.42
CA ALA A 35 3.20 8.32 9.18
C ALA A 35 2.41 7.70 8.04
N ALA A 36 1.34 6.98 8.34
CA ALA A 36 0.48 6.34 7.35
C ALA A 36 -0.95 6.24 7.87
N GLU A 37 -1.87 5.93 6.97
CA GLU A 37 -3.30 5.79 7.25
C GLU A 37 -3.78 4.44 6.73
N VAL A 38 -4.88 3.95 7.27
CA VAL A 38 -5.46 2.66 6.88
C VAL A 38 -6.95 2.82 6.61
N LEU A 39 -7.42 2.22 5.52
CA LEU A 39 -8.83 2.02 5.23
C LEU A 39 -9.13 0.53 5.27
N PHE A 40 -10.28 0.16 5.80
CA PHE A 40 -10.75 -1.23 5.79
C PHE A 40 -11.96 -1.39 4.89
N ALA A 41 -12.03 -2.51 4.18
CA ALA A 41 -13.27 -3.00 3.59
C ALA A 41 -13.95 -3.87 4.64
N VAL A 42 -15.24 -3.64 4.87
CA VAL A 42 -16.00 -4.32 5.94
C VAL A 42 -17.20 -5.04 5.33
N GLU A 43 -17.39 -6.31 5.69
CA GLU A 43 -18.55 -7.10 5.31
C GLU A 43 -19.14 -7.71 6.57
N ASP A 44 -20.44 -7.48 6.81
CA ASP A 44 -21.15 -7.99 8.01
C ASP A 44 -20.43 -7.69 9.32
N GLY A 45 -19.90 -6.47 9.43
CA GLY A 45 -19.23 -6.01 10.65
C GLY A 45 -17.81 -6.52 10.83
N LYS A 46 -17.24 -7.22 9.84
CA LYS A 46 -15.88 -7.75 9.91
C LYS A 46 -15.01 -7.15 8.84
N GLU A 47 -13.77 -6.84 9.18
CA GLU A 47 -12.78 -6.34 8.24
C GLU A 47 -12.34 -7.49 7.33
N VAL A 48 -12.53 -7.33 6.04
CA VAL A 48 -12.21 -8.35 5.03
C VAL A 48 -11.12 -7.91 4.05
N GLY A 49 -10.74 -6.65 4.10
CA GLY A 49 -9.66 -6.12 3.29
C GLY A 49 -9.11 -4.84 3.89
N PHE A 50 -7.91 -4.45 3.48
CA PHE A 50 -7.31 -3.21 3.95
C PHE A 50 -6.48 -2.54 2.86
N ALA A 51 -6.31 -1.23 3.03
CA ALA A 51 -5.36 -0.43 2.26
C ALA A 51 -4.58 0.43 3.25
N LEU A 52 -3.25 0.36 3.18
CA LEU A 52 -2.37 1.20 3.98
C LEU A 52 -1.64 2.14 3.04
N PHE A 53 -1.69 3.43 3.32
CA PHE A 53 -1.21 4.46 2.41
C PHE A 53 -0.63 5.65 3.16
N PHE A 54 0.14 6.46 2.43
CA PHE A 54 0.74 7.68 2.98
C PHE A 54 0.91 8.72 1.88
N GLY A 55 1.23 9.96 2.28
CA GLY A 55 1.45 11.04 1.34
C GLY A 55 2.86 11.02 0.77
N ASN A 56 2.97 11.17 -0.56
CA ASN A 56 4.23 11.47 -1.22
C ASN A 56 4.13 12.84 -1.90
N PHE A 57 5.13 13.23 -2.67
CA PHE A 57 5.15 14.55 -3.30
C PHE A 57 5.77 14.46 -4.69
N SER A 58 5.17 15.14 -5.65
CA SER A 58 5.73 15.29 -6.98
C SER A 58 6.21 16.71 -7.19
N THR A 59 7.51 16.88 -7.39
CA THR A 59 8.06 18.20 -7.70
C THR A 59 7.60 18.70 -9.07
N PHE A 60 7.44 17.78 -10.02
CA PHE A 60 7.00 18.14 -11.38
C PHE A 60 5.54 18.62 -11.38
N LEU A 61 4.68 18.01 -10.58
CA LEU A 61 3.29 18.44 -10.44
C LEU A 61 3.13 19.59 -9.44
N GLY A 62 4.11 19.80 -8.57
CA GLY A 62 4.07 20.82 -7.52
C GLY A 62 3.02 20.54 -6.46
N ARG A 63 2.64 19.28 -6.25
CA ARG A 63 1.62 18.92 -5.27
C ARG A 63 1.84 17.53 -4.70
N GLY A 64 1.21 17.27 -3.55
CA GLY A 64 1.23 15.96 -2.94
C GLY A 64 0.49 14.91 -3.72
N GLY A 65 0.74 13.67 -3.38
CA GLY A 65 0.06 12.50 -3.93
C GLY A 65 -0.22 11.50 -2.82
N ILE A 66 -0.96 10.47 -3.14
CA ILE A 66 -1.16 9.32 -2.25
C ILE A 66 -0.34 8.16 -2.80
N TYR A 67 0.46 7.54 -1.94
CA TYR A 67 1.17 6.30 -2.23
C TYR A 67 0.54 5.16 -1.43
N LEU A 68 0.04 4.18 -2.14
CA LEU A 68 -0.56 2.98 -1.56
C LEU A 68 0.54 1.95 -1.33
N GLU A 69 0.87 1.70 -0.06
CA GLU A 69 1.90 0.72 0.30
C GLU A 69 1.35 -0.70 0.19
N ASP A 70 0.19 -0.96 0.80
CA ASP A 70 -0.40 -2.30 0.83
C ASP A 70 -1.88 -2.25 0.47
N LEU A 71 -2.29 -3.20 -0.38
CA LEU A 71 -3.69 -3.47 -0.70
C LEU A 71 -3.91 -4.97 -0.62
N PHE A 72 -4.81 -5.42 0.23
CA PHE A 72 -5.07 -6.84 0.39
C PHE A 72 -6.52 -7.10 0.75
N VAL A 73 -7.09 -8.13 0.14
CA VAL A 73 -8.43 -8.64 0.46
C VAL A 73 -8.29 -10.11 0.85
N LYS A 74 -8.90 -10.50 1.95
CA LYS A 74 -8.86 -11.89 2.42
C LYS A 74 -9.37 -12.84 1.34
N LYS A 75 -8.72 -13.99 1.22
CA LYS A 75 -8.94 -14.94 0.14
C LYS A 75 -10.42 -15.29 -0.06
N GLU A 76 -11.15 -15.52 1.04
CA GLU A 76 -12.56 -15.92 1.03
C GLU A 76 -13.48 -14.81 0.52
N HIS A 77 -13.00 -13.58 0.46
CA HIS A 77 -13.79 -12.41 0.07
C HIS A 77 -13.35 -11.80 -1.26
N ARG A 78 -12.42 -12.45 -1.97
CA ARG A 78 -11.96 -11.97 -3.28
C ARG A 78 -13.02 -12.19 -4.35
N GLY A 79 -12.93 -11.40 -5.42
CA GLY A 79 -13.86 -11.49 -6.54
C GLY A 79 -15.20 -10.79 -6.26
N ARG A 80 -15.32 -10.03 -5.20
CA ARG A 80 -16.55 -9.30 -4.81
C ARG A 80 -16.43 -7.79 -4.96
N GLY A 81 -15.33 -7.30 -5.53
CA GLY A 81 -15.15 -5.87 -5.79
C GLY A 81 -14.56 -5.06 -4.63
N TYR A 82 -14.07 -5.69 -3.56
CA TYR A 82 -13.52 -4.97 -2.41
C TYR A 82 -12.22 -4.24 -2.74
N GLY A 83 -11.31 -4.87 -3.50
CA GLY A 83 -10.09 -4.22 -3.94
C GLY A 83 -10.36 -2.97 -4.77
N ARG A 84 -11.29 -3.08 -5.69
CA ARG A 84 -11.72 -1.95 -6.52
C ARG A 84 -12.35 -0.85 -5.67
N ALA A 85 -13.16 -1.22 -4.68
CA ALA A 85 -13.80 -0.25 -3.78
C ALA A 85 -12.77 0.50 -2.94
N LEU A 86 -11.73 -0.18 -2.45
CA LEU A 86 -10.65 0.45 -1.71
C LEU A 86 -9.86 1.43 -2.59
N LEU A 87 -9.52 1.04 -3.82
CA LEU A 87 -8.85 1.93 -4.76
C LEU A 87 -9.71 3.13 -5.12
N ARG A 88 -11.02 2.94 -5.29
CA ARG A 88 -11.95 4.03 -5.56
C ARG A 88 -11.98 5.02 -4.40
N ALA A 89 -12.01 4.52 -3.16
CA ALA A 89 -11.99 5.37 -1.98
C ALA A 89 -10.70 6.19 -1.91
N LEU A 90 -9.56 5.58 -2.23
CA LEU A 90 -8.28 6.28 -2.27
C LEU A 90 -8.23 7.32 -3.38
N ALA A 91 -8.77 7.02 -4.55
CA ALA A 91 -8.83 7.97 -5.66
C ALA A 91 -9.67 9.20 -5.29
N ARG A 92 -10.82 8.97 -4.64
CA ARG A 92 -11.66 10.06 -4.14
C ARG A 92 -10.93 10.90 -3.11
N LEU A 93 -10.26 10.25 -2.17
CA LEU A 93 -9.49 10.92 -1.13
C LEU A 93 -8.37 11.77 -1.74
N ALA A 94 -7.67 11.23 -2.75
CA ALA A 94 -6.63 11.97 -3.46
C ALA A 94 -7.20 13.24 -4.08
N LEU A 95 -8.34 13.15 -4.76
CA LEU A 95 -9.00 14.33 -5.37
C LEU A 95 -9.45 15.33 -4.31
N GLU A 96 -10.03 14.86 -3.21
CA GLU A 96 -10.46 15.74 -2.11
C GLU A 96 -9.31 16.51 -1.47
N ARG A 97 -8.14 15.88 -1.39
CA ARG A 97 -6.93 16.48 -0.82
C ARG A 97 -6.15 17.34 -1.82
N GLY A 98 -6.59 17.44 -3.05
CA GLY A 98 -5.91 18.18 -4.10
C GLY A 98 -4.65 17.48 -4.62
N CYS A 99 -4.54 16.19 -4.41
CA CYS A 99 -3.40 15.40 -4.86
C CYS A 99 -3.38 15.25 -6.38
N GLY A 100 -2.17 15.16 -6.94
CA GLY A 100 -2.01 15.02 -8.38
C GLY A 100 -2.06 13.59 -8.88
N ARG A 101 -1.86 12.60 -8.00
CA ARG A 101 -1.84 11.20 -8.42
C ARG A 101 -1.97 10.23 -7.25
N LEU A 102 -2.30 8.99 -7.58
CA LEU A 102 -2.33 7.84 -6.70
C LEU A 102 -1.40 6.80 -7.31
N GLU A 103 -0.42 6.34 -6.54
CA GLU A 103 0.61 5.41 -7.02
C GLU A 103 0.76 4.22 -6.09
N TRP A 104 1.22 3.11 -6.66
CA TRP A 104 1.57 1.89 -5.91
C TRP A 104 2.56 1.08 -6.72
N ALA A 105 3.16 0.07 -6.07
CA ALA A 105 4.04 -0.89 -6.71
C ALA A 105 3.42 -2.28 -6.68
N CYS A 106 3.81 -3.12 -7.60
CA CYS A 106 3.32 -4.50 -7.70
C CYS A 106 4.49 -5.39 -8.08
N LEU A 107 4.58 -6.57 -7.46
CA LEU A 107 5.60 -7.54 -7.82
C LEU A 107 5.44 -7.97 -9.29
N ASP A 108 6.53 -8.03 -10.02
CA ASP A 108 6.50 -8.31 -11.47
C ASP A 108 5.90 -9.66 -11.82
N TRP A 109 5.95 -10.63 -10.90
CA TRP A 109 5.36 -11.95 -11.14
C TRP A 109 3.84 -12.01 -10.91
N ASN A 110 3.26 -11.00 -10.25
CA ASN A 110 1.86 -11.00 -9.81
C ASN A 110 0.91 -10.64 -10.96
N ARG A 111 0.76 -11.57 -11.90
CA ARG A 111 -0.03 -11.34 -13.11
C ARG A 111 -1.50 -11.00 -12.87
N PRO A 112 -2.21 -11.66 -11.95
CA PRO A 112 -3.61 -11.28 -11.70
C PRO A 112 -3.77 -9.83 -11.25
N SER A 113 -2.88 -9.35 -10.37
CA SER A 113 -2.91 -7.97 -9.91
C SER A 113 -2.53 -7.00 -11.02
N ILE A 114 -1.51 -7.32 -11.81
CA ILE A 114 -1.10 -6.50 -12.95
C ILE A 114 -2.27 -6.31 -13.92
N ASP A 115 -2.94 -7.41 -14.30
CA ASP A 115 -4.08 -7.34 -15.22
C ASP A 115 -5.21 -6.50 -14.64
N PHE A 116 -5.47 -6.63 -13.35
CA PHE A 116 -6.46 -5.82 -12.65
C PHE A 116 -6.12 -4.33 -12.73
N TYR A 117 -4.87 -3.96 -12.41
CA TYR A 117 -4.45 -2.57 -12.45
C TYR A 117 -4.51 -1.97 -13.85
N LEU A 118 -4.09 -2.72 -14.87
CA LEU A 118 -4.18 -2.27 -16.26
C LEU A 118 -5.65 -2.07 -16.68
N SER A 119 -6.56 -2.92 -16.20
CA SER A 119 -7.99 -2.77 -16.48
C SER A 119 -8.60 -1.50 -15.90
N LEU A 120 -7.96 -0.93 -14.87
CA LEU A 120 -8.40 0.33 -14.26
C LEU A 120 -7.83 1.56 -14.99
N GLY A 121 -6.96 1.37 -15.96
CA GLY A 121 -6.28 2.46 -16.64
C GLY A 121 -4.98 2.91 -15.99
N ALA A 122 -4.45 2.14 -15.03
CA ALA A 122 -3.16 2.46 -14.42
C ALA A 122 -2.03 2.29 -15.45
N ALA A 123 -1.09 3.21 -15.44
CA ALA A 123 0.05 3.22 -16.37
C ALA A 123 1.32 2.81 -15.63
N PRO A 124 1.95 1.68 -15.98
CA PRO A 124 3.19 1.27 -15.33
C PRO A 124 4.34 2.24 -15.63
N GLN A 125 5.12 2.57 -14.61
CA GLN A 125 6.25 3.48 -14.71
C GLN A 125 7.55 2.67 -14.91
N SER A 126 7.64 1.95 -16.01
CA SER A 126 8.65 0.91 -16.25
C SER A 126 10.07 1.44 -16.42
N ASP A 127 10.23 2.74 -16.67
CA ASP A 127 11.55 3.36 -16.83
C ASP A 127 12.26 3.61 -15.50
N TRP A 128 11.56 3.44 -14.39
CA TRP A 128 12.07 3.75 -13.05
C TRP A 128 12.46 2.50 -12.30
N THR A 129 13.58 2.56 -11.61
CA THR A 129 14.03 1.50 -10.69
C THR A 129 14.17 2.11 -9.30
N THR A 130 13.59 1.46 -8.31
CA THR A 130 13.72 1.88 -6.91
C THR A 130 15.06 1.43 -6.35
N TYR A 131 15.79 2.33 -5.70
CA TYR A 131 17.03 2.03 -4.98
C TYR A 131 16.79 2.16 -3.49
N ARG A 132 17.38 1.26 -2.71
CA ARG A 132 17.13 1.16 -1.27
C ARG A 132 18.42 0.98 -0.50
N LEU A 133 18.53 1.72 0.61
CA LEU A 133 19.58 1.51 1.61
C LEU A 133 18.89 1.05 2.89
N THR A 134 19.31 -0.05 3.45
CA THR A 134 18.79 -0.59 4.71
C THR A 134 19.91 -1.17 5.55
N GLY A 135 19.68 -1.30 6.86
CA GLY A 135 20.62 -1.95 7.76
C GLY A 135 22.03 -1.38 7.71
N PRO A 136 23.06 -2.24 7.63
CA PRO A 136 24.46 -1.77 7.65
C PRO A 136 24.81 -0.79 6.55
N THR A 137 24.25 -0.93 5.37
CA THR A 137 24.53 0.00 4.27
C THR A 137 23.93 1.40 4.53
N LEU A 138 22.77 1.45 5.15
CA LEU A 138 22.17 2.73 5.56
C LEU A 138 23.02 3.39 6.65
N GLU A 139 23.42 2.63 7.64
CA GLU A 139 24.27 3.11 8.74
C GLU A 139 25.63 3.62 8.23
N ALA A 140 26.25 2.89 7.32
CA ALA A 140 27.52 3.29 6.73
C ALA A 140 27.41 4.60 5.95
N MET A 141 26.31 4.80 5.22
CA MET A 141 26.10 6.03 4.45
C MET A 141 25.89 7.26 5.36
N ALA A 142 25.39 7.06 6.56
CA ALA A 142 25.09 8.12 7.53
C ALA A 142 26.33 8.66 8.28
N LYS A 143 27.48 8.00 8.20
CA LYS A 143 28.71 8.38 8.93
C LYS A 143 29.45 9.55 8.29
#